data_25c8e86f3989afaf994420450a6b58c9
#
_entry.id   25c8e86f3989afaf994420450a6b58c9
#
_cell.length_a   1.000
_cell.length_b   1.000
_cell.length_c   1.000
_cell.angle_alpha   90.00
_cell.angle_beta   90.00
_cell.angle_gamma   90.00
#
_symmetry.space_group_name_H-M   'P 1'
#
loop_
_entity.id
_entity.type
_entity.pdbx_description
1 polymer ?
#
loop_
_entity_poly.entity_id
_entity_poly.type
_entity_poly.pdbx_seq_one_letter_code
_entity_poly.pdbx_strand_id
1 'polypeptide(L)'
;MANGQEKEIKLVSTPAGRKKLLQLPLVKEKLIAGSRHELALVNRYYDTRDQKLTRTGMAYRIRRTNGKAFEATVKTRGETVNGFSARQEYTVQLEKEQPVLVGFAPQMDEKLQTLLTEDELLPLFTVEFTRKVALLQLTKSTVVEVAVDTGSIQAGDSTEPIEEIELEIKKGREKDLLRFTAALSREIPLLPEERSKFQRGLALLTPDRGLWQKQARYSCEAGMPPEGAWRGLVAASLGGALDQLEQRRRDPEGFSLEEYQEQLAACRGLWQLGEDFLSGTSWQKGDTILQGLLKLPFDQQALPEEKRLEDLLARQEGQPLQEAAQWLKRQGAELEQQGSRYYAQAAAAGLWQLLYLSTLAVENQEVQHLGDLRTRYWNKWQQEARLLSESGNPSPLAARENMALLSGLLVLEEALSGSLGKKKLVKAGKAYQAAWYKVCRTCAQIEAYQARAQKERVRRLGFALCYAAGWESAGVEKQLKKAEKAGKALRKEIQRHAEISLG
;
A
#
# COMPACT_ATOMS: atom_id res chain seq x y z
N MET A 1 13.73 -30.04 -7.53
CA MET A 1 12.51 -30.07 -6.69
C MET A 1 12.65 -28.95 -5.68
N ALA A 2 11.84 -27.90 -5.83
CA ALA A 2 11.95 -26.74 -4.96
C ALA A 2 10.99 -26.90 -3.78
N ASN A 3 11.50 -27.52 -2.72
CA ASN A 3 10.88 -27.41 -1.40
C ASN A 3 11.59 -26.27 -0.69
N GLY A 4 11.02 -25.06 -0.73
CA GLY A 4 11.66 -23.90 -0.15
C GLY A 4 10.67 -22.78 0.06
N GLN A 5 11.07 -21.80 0.85
CA GLN A 5 10.33 -20.58 0.99
C GLN A 5 10.42 -19.77 -0.32
N GLU A 6 9.30 -19.68 -1.03
CA GLU A 6 9.15 -18.78 -2.18
C GLU A 6 9.10 -17.33 -1.69
N LYS A 7 9.97 -16.48 -2.24
CA LYS A 7 10.00 -15.03 -1.94
C LYS A 7 9.85 -14.24 -3.23
N GLU A 8 8.70 -13.63 -3.42
CA GLU A 8 8.34 -12.91 -4.64
C GLU A 8 7.71 -11.55 -4.35
N ILE A 9 7.84 -10.63 -5.31
CA ILE A 9 7.00 -9.43 -5.44
C ILE A 9 6.09 -9.64 -6.64
N LYS A 10 4.79 -9.58 -6.41
CA LYS A 10 3.78 -9.67 -7.47
C LYS A 10 3.25 -8.28 -7.78
N LEU A 11 3.20 -7.95 -9.07
CA LEU A 11 2.93 -6.61 -9.56
C LEU A 11 1.92 -6.65 -10.70
N VAL A 12 1.16 -5.59 -10.81
CA VAL A 12 0.36 -5.28 -12.00
C VAL A 12 0.96 -4.07 -12.71
N SER A 13 0.79 -4.01 -14.03
CA SER A 13 1.25 -2.92 -14.89
C SER A 13 0.30 -2.71 -16.05
N THR A 14 0.43 -1.58 -16.73
CA THR A 14 -0.30 -1.33 -17.98
C THR A 14 0.09 -2.33 -19.07
N PRO A 15 -0.76 -2.60 -20.07
CA PRO A 15 -0.42 -3.46 -21.20
C PRO A 15 0.89 -3.03 -21.90
N ALA A 16 1.08 -1.72 -22.07
CA ALA A 16 2.31 -1.15 -22.64
C ALA A 16 3.54 -1.41 -21.73
N GLY A 17 3.39 -1.26 -20.41
CA GLY A 17 4.44 -1.53 -19.42
C GLY A 17 4.88 -3.00 -19.45
N ARG A 18 3.94 -3.94 -19.44
CA ARG A 18 4.24 -5.38 -19.52
C ARG A 18 4.95 -5.75 -20.83
N LYS A 19 4.48 -5.21 -21.97
CA LYS A 19 5.12 -5.44 -23.27
C LYS A 19 6.55 -4.87 -23.31
N LYS A 20 6.79 -3.72 -22.68
CA LYS A 20 8.08 -3.03 -22.65
C LYS A 20 9.07 -3.68 -21.67
N LEU A 21 8.61 -4.34 -20.60
CA LEU A 21 9.42 -4.80 -19.46
C LEU A 21 10.71 -5.53 -19.89
N LEU A 22 10.61 -6.62 -20.62
CA LEU A 22 11.77 -7.43 -21.05
C LEU A 22 12.62 -6.74 -22.13
N GLN A 23 12.23 -5.57 -22.59
CA GLN A 23 12.97 -4.76 -23.57
C GLN A 23 13.72 -3.58 -22.93
N LEU A 24 13.43 -3.27 -21.67
CA LEU A 24 14.08 -2.17 -20.95
C LEU A 24 15.59 -2.40 -20.84
N PRO A 25 16.44 -1.38 -21.06
CA PRO A 25 17.89 -1.48 -20.90
C PRO A 25 18.26 -2.06 -19.52
N LEU A 26 17.63 -1.55 -18.46
CA LEU A 26 17.81 -2.02 -17.09
C LEU A 26 17.63 -3.55 -16.93
N VAL A 27 16.72 -4.16 -17.70
CA VAL A 27 16.46 -5.61 -17.68
C VAL A 27 17.46 -6.32 -18.59
N LYS A 28 17.70 -5.81 -19.80
CA LYS A 28 18.61 -6.42 -20.77
C LYS A 28 20.04 -6.55 -20.26
N GLU A 29 20.55 -5.54 -19.58
CA GLU A 29 21.91 -5.50 -19.01
C GLU A 29 22.13 -6.57 -17.93
N LYS A 30 21.07 -7.03 -17.29
CA LYS A 30 21.11 -8.00 -16.20
C LYS A 30 20.70 -9.40 -16.63
N LEU A 31 20.28 -9.56 -17.89
CA LEU A 31 19.78 -10.81 -18.42
C LEU A 31 20.85 -11.90 -18.44
N ILE A 32 20.54 -13.04 -17.84
CA ILE A 32 21.35 -14.26 -17.97
C ILE A 32 21.10 -14.84 -19.37
N ALA A 33 22.17 -14.99 -20.15
CA ALA A 33 22.08 -15.52 -21.51
C ALA A 33 21.38 -16.89 -21.55
N GLY A 34 20.49 -17.09 -22.53
CA GLY A 34 19.76 -18.34 -22.71
C GLY A 34 18.63 -18.61 -21.72
N SER A 35 18.39 -17.72 -20.75
CA SER A 35 17.35 -17.92 -19.71
C SER A 35 15.93 -17.56 -20.16
N ARG A 36 15.75 -16.87 -21.29
CA ARG A 36 14.42 -16.52 -21.79
C ARG A 36 13.69 -17.71 -22.36
N HIS A 37 12.48 -17.92 -21.88
CA HIS A 37 11.59 -18.93 -22.44
C HIS A 37 10.12 -18.53 -22.22
N GLU A 38 9.22 -19.23 -22.89
CA GLU A 38 7.79 -19.03 -22.79
C GLU A 38 7.11 -20.35 -22.46
N LEU A 39 6.14 -20.31 -21.54
CA LEU A 39 5.41 -21.48 -21.07
C LEU A 39 3.91 -21.24 -21.23
N ALA A 40 3.22 -22.21 -21.80
CA ALA A 40 1.76 -22.30 -21.75
C ALA A 40 1.36 -23.09 -20.50
N LEU A 41 0.65 -22.47 -19.59
CA LEU A 41 0.33 -22.99 -18.27
C LEU A 41 -1.18 -23.05 -18.06
N VAL A 42 -1.66 -24.23 -17.64
CA VAL A 42 -3.03 -24.43 -17.19
C VAL A 42 -2.95 -24.94 -15.74
N ASN A 43 -3.47 -24.15 -14.80
CA ASN A 43 -3.58 -24.53 -13.40
C ASN A 43 -5.04 -24.85 -13.08
N ARG A 44 -5.33 -26.01 -12.61
CA ARG A 44 -6.64 -26.36 -12.05
C ARG A 44 -6.51 -26.43 -10.54
N TYR A 45 -7.36 -25.67 -9.84
CA TYR A 45 -7.39 -25.63 -8.39
C TYR A 45 -8.46 -26.58 -7.85
N TYR A 46 -8.17 -27.19 -6.70
CA TYR A 46 -9.01 -28.21 -6.09
C TYR A 46 -9.16 -27.94 -4.60
N ASP A 47 -10.28 -28.38 -4.02
CA ASP A 47 -10.51 -28.45 -2.59
C ASP A 47 -11.46 -29.60 -2.27
N THR A 48 -11.59 -29.96 -1.01
CA THR A 48 -12.62 -30.85 -0.52
C THR A 48 -14.00 -30.19 -0.63
N ARG A 49 -15.07 -31.01 -0.62
CA ARG A 49 -16.47 -30.50 -0.68
C ARG A 49 -16.76 -29.45 0.38
N ASP A 50 -16.22 -29.57 1.57
CA ASP A 50 -16.37 -28.65 2.70
C ASP A 50 -15.31 -27.53 2.74
N GLN A 51 -14.50 -27.39 1.70
CA GLN A 51 -13.43 -26.37 1.55
C GLN A 51 -12.38 -26.42 2.68
N LYS A 52 -12.00 -27.61 3.11
CA LYS A 52 -11.06 -27.83 4.21
C LYS A 52 -9.69 -27.20 3.96
N LEU A 53 -9.14 -27.29 2.74
CA LEU A 53 -7.85 -26.68 2.39
C LEU A 53 -7.93 -25.17 2.46
N THR A 54 -8.93 -24.55 1.86
CA THR A 54 -9.18 -23.11 1.92
C THR A 54 -9.31 -22.61 3.36
N ARG A 55 -10.10 -23.30 4.21
CA ARG A 55 -10.30 -22.92 5.62
C ARG A 55 -9.01 -22.98 6.44
N THR A 56 -8.10 -23.88 6.09
CA THR A 56 -6.80 -24.01 6.75
C THR A 56 -5.70 -23.15 6.11
N GLY A 57 -6.06 -22.35 5.10
CA GLY A 57 -5.13 -21.44 4.41
C GLY A 57 -4.21 -22.13 3.42
N MET A 58 -4.60 -23.29 2.92
CA MET A 58 -3.89 -24.02 1.90
C MET A 58 -4.56 -23.87 0.52
N ALA A 59 -3.75 -23.90 -0.53
CA ALA A 59 -4.21 -23.98 -1.91
C ALA A 59 -3.58 -25.19 -2.58
N TYR A 60 -4.39 -26.08 -3.13
CA TYR A 60 -3.92 -27.21 -3.94
C TYR A 60 -4.21 -26.96 -5.41
N ARG A 61 -3.19 -27.14 -6.26
CA ARG A 61 -3.36 -27.04 -7.71
C ARG A 61 -2.66 -28.19 -8.43
N ILE A 62 -3.19 -28.55 -9.60
CA ILE A 62 -2.45 -29.29 -10.62
C ILE A 62 -2.15 -28.33 -11.75
N ARG A 63 -0.88 -28.26 -12.15
CA ARG A 63 -0.39 -27.49 -13.30
C ARG A 63 -0.06 -28.39 -14.44
N ARG A 64 -0.58 -28.07 -15.61
CA ARG A 64 -0.15 -28.63 -16.89
C ARG A 64 0.73 -27.61 -17.60
N THR A 65 1.96 -28.00 -17.94
CA THR A 65 2.95 -27.16 -18.62
C THR A 65 3.12 -27.63 -20.07
N ASN A 66 2.94 -26.72 -21.03
CA ASN A 66 3.08 -26.97 -22.47
C ASN A 66 2.27 -28.19 -22.94
N GLY A 67 1.13 -28.46 -22.33
CA GLY A 67 0.21 -29.54 -22.66
C GLY A 67 0.66 -30.95 -22.28
N LYS A 68 1.84 -31.15 -21.70
CA LYS A 68 2.46 -32.48 -21.52
C LYS A 68 2.89 -32.82 -20.10
N ALA A 69 3.53 -31.90 -19.38
CA ALA A 69 4.04 -32.17 -18.04
C ALA A 69 3.00 -31.76 -16.99
N PHE A 70 2.82 -32.60 -15.97
CA PHE A 70 1.90 -32.33 -14.86
C PHE A 70 2.66 -32.28 -13.54
N GLU A 71 2.31 -31.31 -12.72
CA GLU A 71 2.79 -31.18 -11.35
C GLU A 71 1.64 -30.80 -10.41
N ALA A 72 1.60 -31.41 -9.24
CA ALA A 72 0.72 -30.95 -8.17
C ALA A 72 1.51 -30.10 -7.19
N THR A 73 0.89 -29.01 -6.72
CA THR A 73 1.49 -28.08 -5.76
C THR A 73 0.52 -27.80 -4.63
N VAL A 74 1.01 -27.89 -3.39
CA VAL A 74 0.34 -27.36 -2.20
C VAL A 74 1.09 -26.10 -1.76
N LYS A 75 0.38 -24.97 -1.68
CA LYS A 75 0.89 -23.73 -1.10
C LYS A 75 0.21 -23.50 0.24
N THR A 76 0.98 -23.23 1.29
CA THR A 76 0.43 -22.93 2.60
C THR A 76 0.12 -21.44 2.74
N ARG A 77 -0.56 -21.08 3.82
CA ARG A 77 -0.77 -19.68 4.19
C ARG A 77 0.59 -19.02 4.35
N GLY A 78 0.86 -18.00 3.54
CA GLY A 78 2.05 -17.19 3.61
C GLY A 78 1.80 -15.86 4.30
N GLU A 79 2.87 -15.16 4.57
CA GLU A 79 2.83 -13.75 4.96
C GLU A 79 3.12 -12.90 3.74
N THR A 80 2.28 -11.91 3.49
CA THR A 80 2.56 -10.87 2.52
C THR A 80 2.85 -9.60 3.29
N VAL A 81 4.08 -9.12 3.18
CA VAL A 81 4.53 -7.88 3.83
C VAL A 81 5.17 -7.00 2.77
N ASN A 82 4.59 -5.80 2.55
CA ASN A 82 5.13 -4.81 1.62
C ASN A 82 5.24 -5.28 0.17
N GLY A 83 4.25 -6.05 -0.31
CA GLY A 83 4.28 -6.65 -1.63
C GLY A 83 5.17 -7.90 -1.76
N PHE A 84 5.97 -8.22 -0.72
CA PHE A 84 6.64 -9.50 -0.63
C PHE A 84 5.69 -10.57 -0.13
N SER A 85 5.54 -11.63 -0.90
CA SER A 85 4.90 -12.86 -0.49
C SER A 85 5.96 -13.89 -0.13
N ALA A 86 5.89 -14.40 1.08
CA ALA A 86 6.73 -15.51 1.55
C ALA A 86 5.83 -16.66 2.00
N ARG A 87 5.92 -17.82 1.36
CA ARG A 87 5.10 -18.99 1.70
C ARG A 87 5.85 -20.30 1.45
N GLN A 88 5.46 -21.33 2.15
CA GLN A 88 5.96 -22.69 1.88
C GLN A 88 5.22 -23.28 0.68
N GLU A 89 5.99 -23.88 -0.22
CA GLU A 89 5.48 -24.54 -1.41
C GLU A 89 6.05 -25.97 -1.47
N TYR A 90 5.15 -26.93 -1.69
CA TYR A 90 5.45 -28.34 -1.84
C TYR A 90 4.98 -28.80 -3.21
N THR A 91 5.86 -29.38 -4.02
CA THR A 91 5.56 -29.77 -5.39
C THR A 91 5.95 -31.23 -5.65
N VAL A 92 5.05 -31.97 -6.28
CA VAL A 92 5.29 -33.36 -6.75
C VAL A 92 4.95 -33.44 -8.22
N GLN A 93 5.76 -34.24 -8.96
CA GLN A 93 5.51 -34.52 -10.37
C GLN A 93 4.43 -35.59 -10.52
N LEU A 94 3.55 -35.42 -11.50
CA LEU A 94 2.47 -36.35 -11.80
C LEU A 94 2.62 -36.91 -13.22
N GLU A 95 2.19 -38.15 -13.40
CA GLU A 95 2.10 -38.76 -14.74
C GLU A 95 0.86 -38.27 -15.52
N LYS A 96 -0.21 -37.92 -14.80
CA LYS A 96 -1.49 -37.46 -15.37
C LYS A 96 -2.17 -36.43 -14.49
N GLU A 97 -3.17 -35.74 -15.02
CA GLU A 97 -3.98 -34.77 -14.29
C GLU A 97 -4.97 -35.46 -13.35
N GLN A 98 -4.44 -36.02 -12.28
CA GLN A 98 -5.25 -36.64 -11.23
C GLN A 98 -4.79 -36.14 -9.85
N PRO A 99 -5.70 -35.59 -9.02
CA PRO A 99 -5.34 -35.16 -7.68
C PRO A 99 -4.78 -36.31 -6.83
N VAL A 100 -3.65 -36.06 -6.17
CA VAL A 100 -3.01 -36.98 -5.22
C VAL A 100 -2.56 -36.21 -4.00
N LEU A 101 -2.77 -36.74 -2.81
CA LEU A 101 -2.34 -36.13 -1.55
C LEU A 101 -1.15 -36.89 -0.93
N VAL A 102 -1.07 -38.18 -1.13
CA VAL A 102 -0.07 -39.08 -0.52
C VAL A 102 1.38 -38.70 -0.88
N GLY A 103 1.63 -38.17 -2.09
CA GLY A 103 2.95 -37.78 -2.55
C GLY A 103 3.58 -36.59 -1.79
N PHE A 104 2.80 -35.86 -1.02
CA PHE A 104 3.26 -34.68 -0.24
C PHE A 104 3.69 -35.05 1.18
N ALA A 105 3.20 -36.17 1.75
CA ALA A 105 3.42 -36.53 3.15
C ALA A 105 4.91 -36.49 3.59
N PRO A 106 5.90 -37.01 2.82
CA PRO A 106 7.29 -37.00 3.26
C PRO A 106 7.92 -35.59 3.34
N GLN A 107 7.27 -34.58 2.79
CA GLN A 107 7.81 -33.22 2.63
C GLN A 107 7.17 -32.23 3.59
N MET A 108 6.08 -32.60 4.22
CA MET A 108 5.27 -31.77 5.12
C MET A 108 5.47 -32.18 6.57
N ASP A 109 5.26 -31.23 7.49
CA ASP A 109 5.18 -31.55 8.91
C ASP A 109 3.89 -32.37 9.22
N GLU A 110 3.88 -33.06 10.35
CA GLU A 110 2.77 -33.94 10.77
C GLU A 110 1.43 -33.23 10.81
N LYS A 111 1.43 -31.94 11.20
CA LYS A 111 0.21 -31.14 11.30
C LYS A 111 -0.38 -30.87 9.92
N LEU A 112 0.45 -30.60 8.92
CA LEU A 112 -0.01 -30.44 7.53
C LEU A 112 -0.43 -31.77 6.92
N GLN A 113 0.27 -32.87 7.26
CA GLN A 113 -0.10 -34.22 6.80
C GLN A 113 -1.50 -34.62 7.28
N THR A 114 -1.86 -34.32 8.52
CA THR A 114 -3.19 -34.62 9.06
C THR A 114 -4.33 -33.84 8.40
N LEU A 115 -4.02 -32.70 7.76
CA LEU A 115 -5.00 -31.91 7.00
C LEU A 115 -5.25 -32.47 5.59
N LEU A 116 -4.30 -33.24 5.06
CA LEU A 116 -4.38 -33.88 3.76
C LEU A 116 -4.90 -35.33 3.92
N THR A 117 -6.13 -35.44 4.42
CA THR A 117 -6.79 -36.76 4.54
C THR A 117 -7.32 -37.26 3.19
N GLU A 118 -7.77 -38.53 3.14
CA GLU A 118 -8.30 -39.22 1.94
C GLU A 118 -9.61 -38.64 1.37
N ASP A 119 -9.93 -37.40 1.72
CA ASP A 119 -11.12 -36.72 1.21
C ASP A 119 -11.00 -36.50 -0.31
N GLU A 120 -12.11 -36.66 -1.00
CA GLU A 120 -12.19 -36.41 -2.43
C GLU A 120 -11.92 -34.92 -2.76
N LEU A 121 -10.93 -34.66 -3.63
CA LEU A 121 -10.62 -33.35 -4.14
C LEU A 121 -11.46 -33.04 -5.39
N LEU A 122 -12.29 -32.02 -5.31
CA LEU A 122 -13.17 -31.55 -6.37
C LEU A 122 -12.54 -30.31 -7.05
N PRO A 123 -12.69 -30.17 -8.38
CA PRO A 123 -12.20 -28.97 -9.09
C PRO A 123 -13.01 -27.74 -8.68
N LEU A 124 -12.33 -26.63 -8.42
CA LEU A 124 -12.93 -25.35 -8.09
C LEU A 124 -13.01 -24.44 -9.31
N PHE A 125 -11.87 -24.16 -9.93
CA PHE A 125 -11.73 -23.27 -11.07
C PHE A 125 -10.42 -23.52 -11.82
N THR A 126 -10.34 -22.94 -13.03
CA THR A 126 -9.17 -23.08 -13.91
C THR A 126 -8.51 -21.71 -14.15
N VAL A 127 -7.21 -21.71 -14.24
CA VAL A 127 -6.36 -20.56 -14.55
C VAL A 127 -5.49 -20.90 -15.74
N GLU A 128 -5.72 -20.23 -16.86
CA GLU A 128 -4.98 -20.46 -18.11
C GLU A 128 -4.21 -19.21 -18.49
N PHE A 129 -2.89 -19.34 -18.70
CA PHE A 129 -2.05 -18.21 -19.02
C PHE A 129 -0.75 -18.61 -19.71
N THR A 130 -0.20 -17.66 -20.45
CA THR A 130 1.15 -17.71 -20.98
C THR A 130 2.09 -16.98 -20.03
N ARG A 131 3.19 -17.62 -19.67
CA ARG A 131 4.26 -17.07 -18.83
C ARG A 131 5.53 -16.86 -19.64
N LYS A 132 5.97 -15.60 -19.78
CA LYS A 132 7.29 -15.26 -20.33
C LYS A 132 8.26 -15.08 -19.19
N VAL A 133 9.34 -15.88 -19.19
CA VAL A 133 10.33 -15.94 -18.10
C VAL A 133 11.69 -15.43 -18.56
N ALA A 134 12.40 -14.78 -17.66
CA ALA A 134 13.81 -14.45 -17.80
C ALA A 134 14.51 -14.47 -16.44
N LEU A 135 15.76 -14.94 -16.36
CA LEU A 135 16.58 -14.82 -15.17
C LEU A 135 17.48 -13.60 -15.27
N LEU A 136 17.55 -12.83 -14.21
CA LEU A 136 18.36 -11.61 -14.09
C LEU A 136 19.39 -11.77 -12.99
N GLN A 137 20.65 -11.46 -13.29
CA GLN A 137 21.73 -11.30 -12.33
C GLN A 137 21.71 -9.85 -11.81
N LEU A 138 21.03 -9.59 -10.70
CA LEU A 138 20.93 -8.22 -10.14
C LEU A 138 22.24 -7.74 -9.53
N THR A 139 22.92 -8.64 -8.80
CA THR A 139 24.25 -8.43 -8.19
C THR A 139 25.05 -9.73 -8.29
N LYS A 140 26.33 -9.73 -7.90
CA LYS A 140 27.15 -10.97 -7.88
C LYS A 140 26.49 -12.10 -7.08
N SER A 141 25.68 -11.79 -6.08
CA SER A 141 25.05 -12.74 -5.18
C SER A 141 23.55 -12.93 -5.35
N THR A 142 22.88 -12.08 -6.17
CA THR A 142 21.41 -12.06 -6.25
C THR A 142 20.94 -12.34 -7.67
N VAL A 143 20.18 -13.43 -7.82
CA VAL A 143 19.49 -13.85 -9.05
C VAL A 143 17.99 -13.76 -8.82
N VAL A 144 17.28 -13.16 -9.76
CA VAL A 144 15.84 -13.00 -9.74
C VAL A 144 15.24 -13.54 -11.03
N GLU A 145 14.15 -14.29 -10.91
CA GLU A 145 13.28 -14.63 -12.02
C GLU A 145 12.27 -13.49 -12.24
N VAL A 146 12.16 -13.05 -13.46
CA VAL A 146 11.11 -12.14 -13.91
C VAL A 146 10.15 -12.94 -14.76
N ALA A 147 8.90 -13.03 -14.32
CA ALA A 147 7.82 -13.65 -15.06
C ALA A 147 6.77 -12.62 -15.46
N VAL A 148 6.29 -12.68 -16.70
CA VAL A 148 5.17 -11.89 -17.21
C VAL A 148 4.05 -12.84 -17.58
N ASP A 149 2.96 -12.80 -16.81
CA ASP A 149 1.81 -13.66 -16.98
C ASP A 149 0.68 -12.93 -17.70
N THR A 150 0.13 -13.57 -18.74
CA THR A 150 -1.01 -13.05 -19.50
C THR A 150 -2.00 -14.17 -19.78
N GLY A 151 -3.24 -14.02 -19.35
CA GLY A 151 -4.27 -15.05 -19.51
C GLY A 151 -5.54 -14.73 -18.77
N SER A 152 -6.20 -15.74 -18.20
CA SER A 152 -7.46 -15.58 -17.46
C SER A 152 -7.63 -16.61 -16.34
N ILE A 153 -8.43 -16.22 -15.36
CA ILE A 153 -9.02 -17.07 -14.32
C ILE A 153 -10.47 -17.30 -14.73
N GLN A 154 -10.91 -18.55 -14.81
CA GLN A 154 -12.28 -18.92 -15.13
C GLN A 154 -12.88 -19.72 -13.98
N ALA A 155 -13.93 -19.19 -13.35
CA ALA A 155 -14.61 -19.75 -12.20
C ALA A 155 -16.13 -19.71 -12.43
N GLY A 156 -16.74 -20.86 -12.74
CA GLY A 156 -18.11 -20.91 -13.25
C GLY A 156 -18.26 -20.07 -14.53
N ASP A 157 -19.25 -19.19 -14.54
CA ASP A 157 -19.53 -18.27 -15.66
C ASP A 157 -18.72 -16.96 -15.57
N SER A 158 -17.94 -16.77 -14.51
CA SER A 158 -17.16 -15.55 -14.27
C SER A 158 -15.73 -15.69 -14.75
N THR A 159 -15.18 -14.61 -15.31
CA THR A 159 -13.80 -14.57 -15.81
C THR A 159 -13.09 -13.30 -15.32
N GLU A 160 -11.84 -13.43 -14.87
CA GLU A 160 -10.97 -12.31 -14.53
C GLU A 160 -9.65 -12.41 -15.32
N PRO A 161 -9.17 -11.32 -15.96
CA PRO A 161 -7.92 -11.34 -16.73
C PRO A 161 -6.71 -11.45 -15.81
N ILE A 162 -5.69 -12.19 -16.25
CA ILE A 162 -4.36 -12.22 -15.62
C ILE A 162 -3.44 -11.28 -16.39
N GLU A 163 -2.89 -10.30 -15.67
CA GLU A 163 -2.02 -9.27 -16.21
C GLU A 163 -0.93 -8.94 -15.19
N GLU A 164 -0.12 -9.93 -14.82
CA GLU A 164 0.81 -9.88 -13.70
C GLU A 164 2.26 -9.87 -14.15
N ILE A 165 3.11 -9.27 -13.31
CA ILE A 165 4.56 -9.38 -13.33
C ILE A 165 4.93 -9.98 -11.97
N GLU A 166 5.68 -11.08 -11.97
CA GLU A 166 6.23 -11.69 -10.75
C GLU A 166 7.75 -11.52 -10.77
N LEU A 167 8.31 -11.07 -9.66
CA LEU A 167 9.74 -10.92 -9.44
C LEU A 167 10.13 -11.84 -8.29
N GLU A 168 10.67 -13.02 -8.56
CA GLU A 168 10.97 -14.03 -7.55
C GLU A 168 12.48 -14.13 -7.30
N ILE A 169 12.89 -14.16 -6.03
CA ILE A 169 14.27 -14.36 -5.63
C ILE A 169 14.61 -15.84 -5.76
N LYS A 170 15.45 -16.20 -6.74
CA LYS A 170 16.01 -17.54 -6.83
C LYS A 170 17.25 -17.71 -5.94
N LYS A 171 17.98 -16.62 -5.69
CA LYS A 171 19.14 -16.57 -4.81
C LYS A 171 19.41 -15.12 -4.41
N GLY A 172 19.80 -14.87 -3.15
CA GLY A 172 20.32 -13.58 -2.72
C GLY A 172 19.40 -12.84 -1.75
N ARG A 173 19.33 -11.50 -1.86
CA ARG A 173 18.81 -10.62 -0.81
C ARG A 173 17.61 -9.83 -1.26
N GLU A 174 16.62 -9.69 -0.40
CA GLU A 174 15.39 -8.91 -0.62
C GLU A 174 15.66 -7.44 -0.95
N LYS A 175 16.65 -6.82 -0.29
CA LYS A 175 17.02 -5.42 -0.58
C LYS A 175 17.49 -5.19 -2.02
N ASP A 176 18.12 -6.18 -2.64
CA ASP A 176 18.56 -6.07 -4.04
C ASP A 176 17.34 -6.12 -4.98
N LEU A 177 16.34 -6.95 -4.66
CA LEU A 177 15.08 -7.00 -5.38
C LEU A 177 14.29 -5.70 -5.22
N LEU A 178 14.17 -5.15 -3.99
CA LEU A 178 13.51 -3.86 -3.77
C LEU A 178 14.19 -2.71 -4.52
N ARG A 179 15.53 -2.69 -4.53
CA ARG A 179 16.29 -1.71 -5.32
C ARG A 179 15.97 -1.81 -6.79
N PHE A 180 15.89 -3.03 -7.31
CA PHE A 180 15.54 -3.28 -8.72
C PHE A 180 14.10 -2.88 -9.02
N THR A 181 13.13 -3.24 -8.17
CA THR A 181 11.73 -2.85 -8.30
C THR A 181 11.58 -1.33 -8.29
N ALA A 182 12.28 -0.64 -7.38
CA ALA A 182 12.28 0.83 -7.32
C ALA A 182 12.88 1.48 -8.57
N ALA A 183 13.89 0.89 -9.19
CA ALA A 183 14.42 1.36 -10.46
C ALA A 183 13.46 1.10 -11.62
N LEU A 184 12.85 -0.09 -11.63
CA LEU A 184 11.90 -0.51 -12.66
C LEU A 184 10.61 0.33 -12.65
N SER A 185 10.13 0.71 -11.47
CA SER A 185 8.91 1.52 -11.31
C SER A 185 9.01 2.94 -11.87
N ARG A 186 10.22 3.43 -12.12
CA ARG A 186 10.44 4.70 -12.82
C ARG A 186 10.24 4.59 -14.34
N GLU A 187 10.46 3.40 -14.88
CA GLU A 187 10.37 3.12 -16.31
C GLU A 187 8.98 2.72 -16.76
N ILE A 188 8.26 2.01 -15.89
CA ILE A 188 6.89 1.51 -16.12
C ILE A 188 6.05 1.63 -14.85
N PRO A 189 4.71 1.82 -14.95
CA PRO A 189 3.82 1.78 -13.79
C PRO A 189 3.84 0.40 -13.14
N LEU A 190 4.10 0.34 -11.83
CA LEU A 190 4.11 -0.90 -11.06
C LEU A 190 3.32 -0.71 -9.75
N LEU A 191 2.23 -1.42 -9.60
CA LEU A 191 1.46 -1.51 -8.37
C LEU A 191 1.50 -2.95 -7.83
N PRO A 192 1.43 -3.17 -6.52
CA PRO A 192 1.39 -4.53 -5.98
C PRO A 192 0.09 -5.24 -6.36
N GLU A 193 0.12 -6.55 -6.63
CA GLU A 193 -1.05 -7.43 -6.61
C GLU A 193 -0.88 -8.43 -5.46
N GLU A 194 -1.50 -8.13 -4.34
CA GLU A 194 -1.35 -8.96 -3.14
C GLU A 194 -2.16 -10.25 -3.20
N ARG A 195 -3.23 -10.27 -4.01
CA ARG A 195 -4.06 -11.46 -4.16
C ARG A 195 -3.35 -12.51 -5.02
N SER A 196 -3.28 -13.72 -4.53
CA SER A 196 -2.87 -14.85 -5.36
C SER A 196 -3.94 -15.17 -6.42
N LYS A 197 -3.53 -15.84 -7.52
CA LYS A 197 -4.47 -16.37 -8.53
C LYS A 197 -5.55 -17.26 -7.88
N PHE A 198 -5.21 -17.97 -6.79
CA PHE A 198 -6.16 -18.75 -6.00
C PHE A 198 -7.20 -17.88 -5.31
N GLN A 199 -6.78 -16.84 -4.61
CA GLN A 199 -7.70 -15.90 -3.94
C GLN A 199 -8.61 -15.18 -4.92
N ARG A 200 -8.10 -14.80 -6.09
CA ARG A 200 -8.88 -14.18 -7.16
C ARG A 200 -9.94 -15.13 -7.71
N GLY A 201 -9.59 -16.40 -7.95
CA GLY A 201 -10.54 -17.42 -8.39
C GLY A 201 -11.62 -17.72 -7.36
N LEU A 202 -11.26 -17.78 -6.06
CA LEU A 202 -12.24 -17.92 -4.98
C LEU A 202 -13.19 -16.73 -4.89
N ALA A 203 -12.70 -15.51 -5.08
CA ALA A 203 -13.53 -14.31 -5.08
C ALA A 203 -14.56 -14.31 -6.23
N LEU A 204 -14.23 -14.89 -7.37
CA LEU A 204 -15.19 -15.07 -8.47
C LEU A 204 -16.28 -16.10 -8.13
N LEU A 205 -15.97 -17.15 -7.38
CA LEU A 205 -16.93 -18.17 -6.95
C LEU A 205 -17.85 -17.67 -5.81
N THR A 206 -17.34 -16.80 -4.95
CA THR A 206 -18.04 -16.34 -3.75
C THR A 206 -17.85 -14.82 -3.54
N PRO A 207 -18.48 -13.98 -4.36
CA PRO A 207 -18.30 -12.53 -4.33
C PRO A 207 -18.59 -11.91 -2.95
N ASP A 208 -19.58 -12.43 -2.23
CA ASP A 208 -20.07 -11.91 -0.94
C ASP A 208 -19.20 -12.29 0.27
N ARG A 209 -18.24 -13.18 0.10
CA ARG A 209 -17.41 -13.66 1.23
C ARG A 209 -16.17 -12.82 1.42
N GLY A 210 -16.10 -11.58 1.25
CA GLY A 210 -15.00 -10.68 1.66
C GLY A 210 -13.69 -11.40 2.07
N LEU A 211 -13.19 -12.33 1.22
CA LEU A 211 -12.02 -13.18 1.51
C LEU A 211 -10.72 -12.36 1.58
N TRP A 212 -10.83 -11.08 1.25
CA TRP A 212 -9.76 -10.12 1.41
C TRP A 212 -9.72 -9.66 2.87
N GLN A 213 -8.89 -10.29 3.67
CA GLN A 213 -8.55 -9.74 4.98
C GLN A 213 -7.58 -8.57 4.76
N LYS A 214 -7.97 -7.38 5.26
CA LYS A 214 -7.02 -6.26 5.43
C LYS A 214 -5.75 -6.84 6.05
N GLN A 215 -4.58 -6.41 5.55
CA GLN A 215 -3.29 -6.78 6.13
C GLN A 215 -3.36 -6.63 7.65
N ALA A 216 -2.84 -7.64 8.35
CA ALA A 216 -2.69 -7.55 9.80
C ALA A 216 -1.83 -6.29 10.11
N ARG A 217 -2.30 -5.47 11.04
CA ARG A 217 -1.52 -4.32 11.51
C ARG A 217 -0.17 -4.83 12.01
N TYR A 218 0.90 -4.19 11.55
CA TYR A 218 2.23 -4.50 12.05
C TYR A 218 2.27 -4.31 13.57
N SER A 219 2.80 -5.28 14.29
CA SER A 219 3.00 -5.23 15.73
C SER A 219 4.48 -5.36 16.07
N CYS A 220 4.93 -4.58 17.04
CA CYS A 220 6.27 -4.69 17.56
C CYS A 220 6.29 -5.72 18.70
N GLU A 221 7.16 -6.71 18.61
CA GLU A 221 7.39 -7.68 19.67
C GLU A 221 8.32 -7.11 20.75
N ALA A 222 8.14 -7.56 22.00
CA ALA A 222 9.03 -7.19 23.09
C ALA A 222 10.46 -7.69 22.80
N GLY A 223 11.44 -6.79 22.91
CA GLY A 223 12.84 -7.12 22.61
C GLY A 223 13.26 -6.96 21.14
N MET A 224 12.34 -6.58 20.26
CA MET A 224 12.69 -6.26 18.87
C MET A 224 13.66 -5.06 18.82
N PRO A 225 14.74 -5.12 18.01
CA PRO A 225 15.64 -3.99 17.81
C PRO A 225 14.90 -2.76 17.27
N PRO A 226 15.16 -1.55 17.77
CA PRO A 226 14.43 -0.33 17.39
C PRO A 226 14.48 -0.03 15.89
N GLU A 227 15.61 -0.22 15.22
CA GLU A 227 15.74 -0.04 13.78
C GLU A 227 14.90 -1.07 12.99
N GLY A 228 14.80 -2.31 13.51
CA GLY A 228 13.95 -3.36 12.96
C GLY A 228 12.48 -3.01 13.07
N ALA A 229 12.05 -2.54 14.26
CA ALA A 229 10.70 -2.06 14.51
C ALA A 229 10.35 -0.84 13.62
N TRP A 230 11.24 0.15 13.56
CA TRP A 230 11.08 1.31 12.70
C TRP A 230 10.92 0.90 11.23
N ARG A 231 11.81 0.05 10.73
CA ARG A 231 11.78 -0.45 9.36
C ARG A 231 10.47 -1.18 9.04
N GLY A 232 10.01 -2.04 9.96
CA GLY A 232 8.74 -2.75 9.81
C GLY A 232 7.53 -1.81 9.77
N LEU A 233 7.50 -0.79 10.64
CA LEU A 233 6.43 0.23 10.66
C LEU A 233 6.40 1.06 9.39
N VAL A 234 7.57 1.56 8.94
CA VAL A 234 7.70 2.31 7.69
C VAL A 234 7.24 1.45 6.51
N ALA A 235 7.72 0.21 6.45
CA ALA A 235 7.40 -0.71 5.38
C ALA A 235 5.90 -1.04 5.34
N ALA A 236 5.26 -1.31 6.48
CA ALA A 236 3.82 -1.54 6.57
C ALA A 236 2.99 -0.30 6.13
N SER A 237 3.44 0.90 6.54
CA SER A 237 2.77 2.14 6.15
C SER A 237 2.90 2.43 4.64
N LEU A 238 4.08 2.21 4.06
CA LEU A 238 4.32 2.36 2.62
C LEU A 238 3.57 1.31 1.80
N GLY A 239 3.51 0.06 2.29
CA GLY A 239 2.70 -1.01 1.71
C GLY A 239 1.23 -0.62 1.67
N GLY A 240 0.68 -0.12 2.78
CA GLY A 240 -0.70 0.38 2.83
C GLY A 240 -0.98 1.51 1.83
N ALA A 241 -0.01 2.41 1.60
CA ALA A 241 -0.16 3.45 0.58
C ALA A 241 -0.14 2.88 -0.85
N LEU A 242 0.69 1.87 -1.12
CA LEU A 242 0.70 1.15 -2.41
C LEU A 242 -0.61 0.39 -2.65
N ASP A 243 -1.16 -0.25 -1.62
CA ASP A 243 -2.45 -0.94 -1.68
C ASP A 243 -3.60 0.00 -1.99
N GLN A 244 -3.58 1.19 -1.42
CA GLN A 244 -4.55 2.24 -1.72
C GLN A 244 -4.52 2.65 -3.20
N LEU A 245 -3.32 2.77 -3.79
CA LEU A 245 -3.18 3.04 -5.22
C LEU A 245 -3.70 1.88 -6.09
N GLU A 246 -3.47 0.63 -5.66
CA GLU A 246 -4.00 -0.54 -6.35
C GLU A 246 -5.52 -0.65 -6.21
N GLN A 247 -6.06 -0.34 -5.03
CA GLN A 247 -7.50 -0.26 -4.82
C GLN A 247 -8.14 0.77 -5.76
N ARG A 248 -7.53 1.96 -5.88
CA ARG A 248 -7.99 2.98 -6.82
C ARG A 248 -8.00 2.48 -8.27
N ARG A 249 -7.02 1.70 -8.68
CA ARG A 249 -6.98 1.11 -10.03
C ARG A 249 -8.15 0.16 -10.28
N ARG A 250 -8.54 -0.63 -9.27
CA ARG A 250 -9.62 -1.63 -9.35
C ARG A 250 -10.99 -1.02 -9.14
N ASP A 251 -11.10 -0.14 -8.17
CA ASP A 251 -12.34 0.49 -7.72
C ASP A 251 -12.08 1.99 -7.46
N PRO A 252 -12.12 2.82 -8.53
CA PRO A 252 -11.91 4.25 -8.39
C PRO A 252 -12.96 4.94 -7.50
N GLU A 253 -14.19 4.42 -7.43
CA GLU A 253 -15.27 5.02 -6.63
C GLU A 253 -15.11 4.71 -5.14
N GLY A 254 -14.58 3.53 -4.79
CA GLY A 254 -14.28 3.14 -3.43
C GLY A 254 -12.97 3.73 -2.88
N PHE A 255 -12.18 4.43 -3.69
CA PHE A 255 -10.92 5.02 -3.26
C PHE A 255 -11.12 6.27 -2.39
N SER A 256 -10.50 6.29 -1.22
CA SER A 256 -10.46 7.45 -0.34
C SER A 256 -9.12 8.19 -0.45
N LEU A 257 -9.12 9.36 -1.08
CA LEU A 257 -7.95 10.23 -1.11
C LEU A 257 -7.53 10.67 0.30
N GLU A 258 -8.48 10.87 1.20
CA GLU A 258 -8.23 11.26 2.59
C GLU A 258 -7.45 10.17 3.32
N GLU A 259 -7.87 8.90 3.23
CA GLU A 259 -7.14 7.77 3.81
C GLU A 259 -5.74 7.61 3.23
N TYR A 260 -5.58 7.79 1.92
CA TYR A 260 -4.27 7.77 1.26
C TYR A 260 -3.34 8.89 1.78
N GLN A 261 -3.85 10.11 1.93
CA GLN A 261 -3.08 11.23 2.46
C GLN A 261 -2.72 11.04 3.93
N GLU A 262 -3.63 10.49 4.74
CA GLU A 262 -3.34 10.13 6.14
C GLU A 262 -2.24 9.07 6.22
N GLN A 263 -2.28 8.08 5.34
CA GLN A 263 -1.25 7.04 5.25
C GLN A 263 0.11 7.63 4.87
N LEU A 264 0.17 8.52 3.88
CA LEU A 264 1.40 9.23 3.52
C LEU A 264 1.93 10.12 4.66
N ALA A 265 1.04 10.80 5.38
CA ALA A 265 1.41 11.60 6.54
C ALA A 265 2.00 10.72 7.66
N ALA A 266 1.42 9.54 7.90
CA ALA A 266 1.97 8.57 8.84
C ALA A 266 3.35 8.06 8.38
N CYS A 267 3.51 7.73 7.10
CA CYS A 267 4.82 7.38 6.53
C CYS A 267 5.86 8.47 6.77
N ARG A 268 5.49 9.74 6.55
CA ARG A 268 6.41 10.87 6.77
C ARG A 268 6.76 11.05 8.24
N GLY A 269 5.79 10.95 9.14
CA GLY A 269 6.03 11.01 10.57
C GLY A 269 7.00 9.92 11.03
N LEU A 270 6.78 8.67 10.60
CA LEU A 270 7.70 7.56 10.86
C LEU A 270 9.08 7.80 10.23
N TRP A 271 9.13 8.36 9.01
CA TRP A 271 10.39 8.64 8.31
C TRP A 271 11.26 9.65 9.04
N GLN A 272 10.66 10.65 9.67
CA GLN A 272 11.38 11.65 10.47
C GLN A 272 12.17 11.06 11.65
N LEU A 273 11.82 9.85 12.09
CA LEU A 273 12.61 9.10 13.06
C LEU A 273 13.72 8.26 12.45
N GLY A 274 13.66 8.03 11.15
CA GLY A 274 14.70 7.35 10.41
C GLY A 274 16.04 8.11 10.40
N GLU A 275 16.05 9.37 10.85
CA GLU A 275 17.26 10.15 11.11
C GLU A 275 18.20 9.43 12.07
N ASP A 276 17.66 8.71 13.04
CA ASP A 276 18.43 7.92 13.99
C ASP A 276 19.05 6.64 13.38
N PHE A 277 18.52 6.13 12.26
CA PHE A 277 18.89 4.84 11.68
C PHE A 277 19.45 4.91 10.27
N LEU A 278 19.22 6.00 9.56
CA LEU A 278 19.65 6.19 8.17
C LEU A 278 20.82 7.18 8.08
N SER A 279 21.69 7.00 7.07
CA SER A 279 22.63 8.06 6.72
C SER A 279 21.87 9.33 6.33
N GLY A 280 22.44 10.50 6.67
CA GLY A 280 21.80 11.80 6.38
C GLY A 280 21.37 11.95 4.91
N THR A 281 22.17 11.44 3.96
CA THR A 281 21.84 11.46 2.53
C THR A 281 20.65 10.57 2.18
N SER A 282 20.53 9.37 2.79
CA SER A 282 19.40 8.46 2.58
C SER A 282 18.14 9.01 3.21
N TRP A 283 18.25 9.55 4.42
CA TRP A 283 17.15 10.18 5.13
C TRP A 283 16.58 11.37 4.36
N GLN A 284 17.44 12.35 3.96
CA GLN A 284 17.03 13.53 3.19
C GLN A 284 16.37 13.17 1.86
N LYS A 285 16.91 12.16 1.17
CA LYS A 285 16.32 11.68 -0.08
C LYS A 285 14.90 11.15 0.12
N GLY A 286 14.67 10.37 1.17
CA GLY A 286 13.36 9.84 1.51
C GLY A 286 12.39 10.95 1.94
N ASP A 287 12.82 11.89 2.77
CA ASP A 287 11.99 13.04 3.18
C ASP A 287 11.59 13.89 1.97
N THR A 288 12.51 14.15 1.03
CA THR A 288 12.23 14.85 -0.22
C THR A 288 11.17 14.14 -1.06
N ILE A 289 11.25 12.81 -1.18
CA ILE A 289 10.24 12.01 -1.89
C ILE A 289 8.88 12.15 -1.21
N LEU A 290 8.80 11.97 0.11
CA LEU A 290 7.55 12.08 0.88
C LEU A 290 6.93 13.48 0.79
N GLN A 291 7.76 14.52 0.89
CA GLN A 291 7.30 15.89 0.68
C GLN A 291 6.75 16.08 -0.74
N GLY A 292 7.39 15.49 -1.74
CA GLY A 292 6.91 15.51 -3.12
C GLY A 292 5.56 14.82 -3.26
N LEU A 293 5.40 13.63 -2.67
CA LEU A 293 4.14 12.86 -2.69
C LEU A 293 2.99 13.61 -2.00
N LEU A 294 3.26 14.28 -0.87
CA LEU A 294 2.28 15.08 -0.14
C LEU A 294 1.94 16.40 -0.83
N LYS A 295 2.84 16.92 -1.67
CA LYS A 295 2.66 18.15 -2.45
C LYS A 295 2.23 17.89 -3.88
N LEU A 296 2.04 16.62 -4.27
CA LEU A 296 1.52 16.33 -5.61
C LEU A 296 0.31 17.20 -5.87
N PRO A 297 0.33 17.97 -6.96
CA PRO A 297 -0.55 19.12 -7.10
C PRO A 297 -2.00 18.69 -6.95
N PHE A 298 -2.75 19.49 -6.20
CA PHE A 298 -4.19 19.41 -6.07
C PHE A 298 -4.88 19.32 -7.44
N ASP A 299 -4.25 19.83 -8.50
CA ASP A 299 -4.74 19.76 -9.87
C ASP A 299 -4.90 18.32 -10.40
N GLN A 300 -4.11 17.36 -9.88
CA GLN A 300 -4.27 15.93 -10.15
C GLN A 300 -5.09 15.20 -9.06
N GLN A 301 -5.31 15.86 -7.93
CA GLN A 301 -6.20 15.45 -6.84
C GLN A 301 -7.57 16.15 -6.94
N ALA A 302 -7.79 16.94 -7.96
CA ALA A 302 -8.94 17.84 -8.13
C ALA A 302 -10.28 17.13 -8.27
N LEU A 303 -10.29 15.83 -8.61
CA LEU A 303 -11.54 15.10 -8.82
C LEU A 303 -12.47 15.06 -7.60
N PRO A 304 -12.00 14.72 -6.37
CA PRO A 304 -12.86 14.77 -5.19
C PRO A 304 -13.27 16.20 -4.82
N GLU A 305 -12.42 17.18 -5.12
CA GLU A 305 -12.69 18.60 -4.83
C GLU A 305 -13.63 19.21 -5.86
N GLU A 306 -13.48 18.84 -7.13
CA GLU A 306 -14.41 19.24 -8.19
C GLU A 306 -15.79 18.62 -7.96
N LYS A 307 -15.87 17.35 -7.56
CA LYS A 307 -17.12 16.70 -7.19
C LYS A 307 -17.75 17.37 -5.96
N ARG A 308 -16.94 17.72 -4.96
CA ARG A 308 -17.43 18.44 -3.78
C ARG A 308 -17.89 19.86 -4.11
N LEU A 309 -17.19 20.56 -4.99
CA LEU A 309 -17.56 21.88 -5.48
C LEU A 309 -18.84 21.77 -6.33
N GLU A 310 -18.95 20.77 -7.19
CA GLU A 310 -20.16 20.45 -7.94
C GLU A 310 -21.34 20.22 -6.99
N ASP A 311 -21.18 19.36 -5.97
CA ASP A 311 -22.22 19.06 -4.98
C ASP A 311 -22.63 20.31 -4.17
N LEU A 312 -21.64 21.14 -3.80
CA LEU A 312 -21.90 22.40 -3.11
C LEU A 312 -22.71 23.35 -3.96
N LEU A 313 -22.32 23.54 -5.21
CA LEU A 313 -22.97 24.45 -6.15
C LEU A 313 -24.33 23.93 -6.62
N ALA A 314 -24.49 22.63 -6.79
CA ALA A 314 -25.74 22.00 -7.18
C ALA A 314 -26.84 22.15 -6.12
N ARG A 315 -26.47 22.28 -4.85
CA ARG A 315 -27.41 22.47 -3.72
C ARG A 315 -27.82 23.93 -3.51
N GLN A 316 -27.22 24.87 -4.23
CA GLN A 316 -27.53 26.28 -4.09
C GLN A 316 -28.58 26.72 -5.13
N GLU A 317 -29.43 27.60 -4.74
CA GLU A 317 -30.39 28.23 -5.65
C GLU A 317 -29.70 29.32 -6.47
N GLY A 318 -29.93 29.28 -7.78
CA GLY A 318 -29.40 30.29 -8.71
C GLY A 318 -28.80 29.69 -9.97
N GLN A 319 -29.30 30.12 -11.13
CA GLN A 319 -28.93 29.62 -12.44
C GLN A 319 -27.38 29.62 -12.71
N PRO A 320 -26.62 30.69 -12.33
CA PRO A 320 -25.18 30.70 -12.57
C PRO A 320 -24.39 29.64 -11.79
N LEU A 321 -24.86 29.24 -10.59
CA LEU A 321 -24.21 28.24 -9.76
C LEU A 321 -24.51 26.84 -10.27
N GLN A 322 -25.73 26.58 -10.72
CA GLN A 322 -26.13 25.32 -11.33
C GLN A 322 -25.42 25.08 -12.68
N GLU A 323 -25.26 26.12 -13.50
CA GLU A 323 -24.50 26.03 -14.76
C GLU A 323 -23.02 25.72 -14.49
N ALA A 324 -22.42 26.33 -13.46
CA ALA A 324 -21.06 26.02 -13.05
C ALA A 324 -20.90 24.57 -12.56
N ALA A 325 -21.87 24.04 -11.79
CA ALA A 325 -21.91 22.66 -11.35
C ALA A 325 -21.95 21.69 -12.57
N GLN A 326 -22.83 21.95 -13.53
CA GLN A 326 -22.93 21.13 -14.75
C GLN A 326 -21.66 21.17 -15.61
N TRP A 327 -20.97 22.31 -15.64
CA TRP A 327 -19.70 22.45 -16.36
C TRP A 327 -18.60 21.64 -15.65
N LEU A 328 -18.49 21.74 -14.34
CA LEU A 328 -17.54 20.95 -13.52
C LEU A 328 -17.75 19.45 -13.72
N LYS A 329 -19.01 18.99 -13.74
CA LYS A 329 -19.35 17.59 -13.98
C LYS A 329 -18.83 17.07 -15.32
N ARG A 330 -18.94 17.89 -16.38
CA ARG A 330 -18.44 17.53 -17.71
C ARG A 330 -16.91 17.48 -17.75
N GLN A 331 -16.23 18.43 -17.10
CA GLN A 331 -14.77 18.47 -17.03
C GLN A 331 -14.20 17.37 -16.13
N GLY A 332 -14.87 17.01 -15.04
CA GLY A 332 -14.48 15.93 -14.15
C GLY A 332 -14.37 14.59 -14.87
N ALA A 333 -15.34 14.27 -15.72
CA ALA A 333 -15.35 13.02 -16.49
C ALA A 333 -14.16 12.90 -17.48
N GLU A 334 -13.70 14.02 -18.06
CA GLU A 334 -12.54 14.04 -18.99
C GLU A 334 -11.21 13.92 -18.23
N LEU A 335 -11.09 14.54 -17.05
CA LEU A 335 -9.90 14.48 -16.20
C LEU A 335 -9.70 13.10 -15.56
N GLU A 336 -10.78 12.40 -15.25
CA GLU A 336 -10.76 11.04 -14.70
C GLU A 336 -10.03 10.05 -15.61
N GLN A 337 -10.22 10.14 -16.91
CA GLN A 337 -9.56 9.25 -17.87
C GLN A 337 -8.06 9.58 -18.03
N GLN A 338 -7.65 10.83 -17.89
CA GLN A 338 -6.27 11.26 -18.14
C GLN A 338 -5.40 11.27 -16.90
N GLY A 339 -5.91 11.72 -15.75
CA GLY A 339 -5.12 11.92 -14.52
C GLY A 339 -4.80 10.65 -13.74
N SER A 340 -5.69 9.64 -13.79
CA SER A 340 -5.56 8.45 -12.94
C SER A 340 -4.34 7.58 -13.25
N ARG A 341 -3.92 7.51 -14.53
CA ARG A 341 -2.81 6.65 -14.98
C ARG A 341 -1.42 7.24 -14.65
N TYR A 342 -1.27 8.56 -14.78
CA TYR A 342 0.01 9.24 -14.58
C TYR A 342 0.38 9.40 -13.12
N TYR A 343 -0.61 9.77 -12.30
CA TYR A 343 -0.46 9.93 -10.85
C TYR A 343 -0.02 8.63 -10.17
N ALA A 344 -0.65 7.50 -10.52
CA ALA A 344 -0.31 6.21 -9.94
C ALA A 344 1.16 5.82 -10.21
N GLN A 345 1.70 6.09 -11.40
CA GLN A 345 3.09 5.76 -11.71
C GLN A 345 4.08 6.57 -10.86
N ALA A 346 3.94 7.88 -10.79
CA ALA A 346 4.86 8.74 -10.03
C ALA A 346 4.80 8.44 -8.53
N ALA A 347 3.58 8.27 -7.99
CA ALA A 347 3.38 7.94 -6.59
C ALA A 347 3.94 6.56 -6.26
N ALA A 348 3.63 5.53 -7.04
CA ALA A 348 4.15 4.19 -6.85
C ALA A 348 5.68 4.14 -6.92
N ALA A 349 6.30 4.84 -7.88
CA ALA A 349 7.76 4.91 -7.99
C ALA A 349 8.41 5.54 -6.74
N GLY A 350 7.80 6.59 -6.19
CA GLY A 350 8.23 7.20 -4.92
C GLY A 350 8.13 6.22 -3.74
N LEU A 351 7.01 5.52 -3.61
CA LEU A 351 6.78 4.55 -2.54
C LEU A 351 7.73 3.35 -2.63
N TRP A 352 7.97 2.79 -3.82
CA TRP A 352 8.97 1.74 -4.02
C TRP A 352 10.39 2.19 -3.68
N GLN A 353 10.73 3.44 -4.03
CA GLN A 353 12.02 4.02 -3.67
C GLN A 353 12.18 4.16 -2.15
N LEU A 354 11.14 4.55 -1.43
CA LEU A 354 11.13 4.65 0.03
C LEU A 354 11.25 3.28 0.70
N LEU A 355 10.54 2.26 0.19
CA LEU A 355 10.70 0.88 0.65
C LEU A 355 12.14 0.41 0.53
N TYR A 356 12.79 0.67 -0.61
CA TYR A 356 14.21 0.36 -0.75
C TYR A 356 15.08 1.12 0.24
N LEU A 357 14.89 2.44 0.39
CA LEU A 357 15.69 3.27 1.28
C LEU A 357 15.55 2.83 2.76
N SER A 358 14.36 2.40 3.18
CA SER A 358 14.14 1.89 4.55
C SER A 358 15.00 0.67 4.88
N THR A 359 15.35 -0.15 3.86
CA THR A 359 16.23 -1.32 4.04
C THR A 359 17.70 -0.97 4.32
N LEU A 360 18.07 0.30 4.22
CA LEU A 360 19.41 0.80 4.52
C LEU A 360 19.60 1.19 5.99
N ALA A 361 18.54 1.08 6.80
CA ALA A 361 18.61 1.34 8.23
C ALA A 361 19.65 0.44 8.93
N VAL A 362 20.39 1.05 9.84
CA VAL A 362 21.42 0.42 10.68
C VAL A 362 21.12 0.64 12.15
N GLU A 363 21.68 -0.21 13.00
CA GLU A 363 21.57 -0.11 14.43
C GLU A 363 22.12 1.24 14.95
N ASN A 364 21.46 1.83 15.93
CA ASN A 364 21.92 3.05 16.60
C ASN A 364 22.15 2.76 18.08
N GLN A 365 23.38 2.97 18.55
CA GLN A 365 23.77 2.69 19.93
C GLN A 365 23.07 3.59 20.98
N GLU A 366 22.56 4.75 20.58
CA GLU A 366 21.81 5.65 21.46
C GLU A 366 20.33 5.28 21.61
N VAL A 367 19.81 4.39 20.75
CA VAL A 367 18.42 3.92 20.76
C VAL A 367 18.41 2.41 20.87
N GLN A 368 18.56 1.91 22.07
CA GLN A 368 18.74 0.47 22.32
C GLN A 368 17.41 -0.27 22.54
N HIS A 369 16.38 0.45 22.99
CA HIS A 369 15.08 -0.15 23.30
C HIS A 369 13.92 0.60 22.63
N LEU A 370 12.82 -0.10 22.41
CA LEU A 370 11.59 0.52 21.87
C LEU A 370 11.05 1.65 22.75
N GLY A 371 11.32 1.60 24.07
CA GLY A 371 11.01 2.67 25.01
C GLY A 371 11.78 3.96 24.72
N ASP A 372 13.04 3.87 24.31
CA ASP A 372 13.88 5.02 23.96
C ASP A 372 13.36 5.67 22.69
N LEU A 373 13.06 4.86 21.67
CA LEU A 373 12.46 5.30 20.44
C LEU A 373 11.13 6.04 20.70
N ARG A 374 10.25 5.45 21.49
CA ARG A 374 8.97 6.03 21.90
C ARG A 374 9.16 7.37 22.63
N THR A 375 10.10 7.45 23.58
CA THR A 375 10.38 8.67 24.35
C THR A 375 10.92 9.78 23.48
N ARG A 376 11.87 9.49 22.57
CA ARG A 376 12.39 10.47 21.59
C ARG A 376 11.29 11.03 20.73
N TYR A 377 10.35 10.22 20.29
CA TYR A 377 9.21 10.62 19.47
C TYR A 377 8.30 11.62 20.17
N TRP A 378 7.89 11.28 21.38
CA TRP A 378 7.03 12.16 22.16
C TRP A 378 7.70 13.49 22.46
N ASN A 379 8.98 13.50 22.77
CA ASN A 379 9.76 14.72 23.02
C ASN A 379 9.83 15.59 21.75
N LYS A 380 10.14 15.00 20.60
CA LYS A 380 10.19 15.71 19.31
C LYS A 380 8.84 16.33 19.00
N TRP A 381 7.74 15.57 19.09
CA TRP A 381 6.41 16.08 18.85
C TRP A 381 6.00 17.20 19.81
N GLN A 382 6.28 17.05 21.11
CA GLN A 382 5.99 18.08 22.10
C GLN A 382 6.75 19.38 21.84
N GLN A 383 7.99 19.30 21.44
CA GLN A 383 8.81 20.45 21.08
C GLN A 383 8.20 21.21 19.89
N GLU A 384 7.85 20.50 18.82
CA GLU A 384 7.22 21.12 17.66
C GLU A 384 5.83 21.68 17.96
N ALA A 385 5.03 20.99 18.77
CA ALA A 385 3.72 21.45 19.19
C ALA A 385 3.78 22.73 20.05
N ARG A 386 4.84 22.90 20.88
CA ARG A 386 5.09 24.14 21.61
C ARG A 386 5.40 25.31 20.69
N LEU A 387 6.32 25.11 19.72
CA LEU A 387 6.66 26.13 18.73
C LEU A 387 5.43 26.61 17.95
N LEU A 388 4.54 25.68 17.58
CA LEU A 388 3.28 26.03 16.93
C LEU A 388 2.34 26.86 17.83
N SER A 389 2.27 26.55 19.12
CA SER A 389 1.42 27.27 20.06
C SER A 389 1.93 28.70 20.37
N GLU A 390 3.24 28.88 20.36
CA GLU A 390 3.90 30.16 20.61
C GLU A 390 3.82 31.12 19.43
N SER A 391 3.66 30.60 18.22
CA SER A 391 3.50 31.42 17.00
C SER A 391 2.14 32.13 16.88
N GLY A 392 1.22 31.87 17.79
CA GLY A 392 -0.10 32.54 17.90
C GLY A 392 -1.10 32.23 16.79
N ASN A 393 -0.65 31.93 15.58
CA ASN A 393 -1.46 31.50 14.45
C ASN A 393 -0.61 30.65 13.49
N PRO A 394 -0.47 29.33 13.74
CA PRO A 394 0.39 28.50 12.92
C PRO A 394 -0.12 28.47 11.47
N SER A 395 0.81 28.61 10.53
CA SER A 395 0.46 28.44 9.13
C SER A 395 -0.12 27.04 8.91
N PRO A 396 -1.08 26.86 7.98
CA PRO A 396 -1.62 25.53 7.66
C PRO A 396 -0.54 24.51 7.33
N LEU A 397 0.57 24.94 6.72
CA LEU A 397 1.71 24.10 6.41
C LEU A 397 2.42 23.58 7.66
N ALA A 398 2.73 24.46 8.62
CA ALA A 398 3.39 24.06 9.88
C ALA A 398 2.51 23.13 10.71
N ALA A 399 1.19 23.40 10.77
CA ALA A 399 0.24 22.48 11.40
C ALA A 399 0.20 21.11 10.72
N ARG A 400 0.30 21.07 9.39
CA ARG A 400 0.33 19.81 8.61
C ARG A 400 1.58 18.99 8.89
N GLU A 401 2.73 19.62 9.06
CA GLU A 401 3.99 18.94 9.41
C GLU A 401 3.94 18.34 10.81
N ASN A 402 3.46 19.08 11.78
CA ASN A 402 3.24 18.57 13.14
C ASN A 402 2.24 17.41 13.16
N MET A 403 1.17 17.46 12.35
CA MET A 403 0.22 16.35 12.23
C MET A 403 0.84 15.11 11.59
N ALA A 404 1.77 15.25 10.67
CA ALA A 404 2.49 14.11 10.10
C ALA A 404 3.30 13.38 11.17
N LEU A 405 4.04 14.12 12.01
CA LEU A 405 4.80 13.55 13.12
C LEU A 405 3.86 12.85 14.12
N LEU A 406 2.74 13.46 14.47
CA LEU A 406 1.73 12.82 15.33
C LEU A 406 1.17 11.54 14.69
N SER A 407 0.94 11.52 13.38
CA SER A 407 0.46 10.31 12.68
C SER A 407 1.45 9.15 12.84
N GLY A 408 2.73 9.40 12.59
CA GLY A 408 3.78 8.39 12.78
C GLY A 408 3.85 7.87 14.23
N LEU A 409 3.73 8.79 15.19
CA LEU A 409 3.71 8.45 16.62
C LEU A 409 2.51 7.57 16.98
N LEU A 410 1.32 7.86 16.45
CA LEU A 410 0.12 7.05 16.70
C LEU A 410 0.25 5.64 16.11
N VAL A 411 0.88 5.51 14.94
CA VAL A 411 1.18 4.20 14.35
C VAL A 411 2.13 3.40 15.26
N LEU A 412 3.17 4.04 15.79
CA LEU A 412 4.07 3.40 16.75
C LEU A 412 3.33 2.95 18.01
N GLU A 413 2.51 3.82 18.62
CA GLU A 413 1.73 3.49 19.81
C GLU A 413 0.74 2.33 19.58
N GLU A 414 0.13 2.25 18.41
CA GLU A 414 -0.74 1.12 18.05
C GLU A 414 0.05 -0.18 17.89
N ALA A 415 1.23 -0.12 17.31
CA ALA A 415 2.10 -1.29 17.14
C ALA A 415 2.66 -1.83 18.46
N LEU A 416 2.82 -0.95 19.46
CA LEU A 416 3.27 -1.30 20.82
C LEU A 416 2.12 -1.79 21.74
N SER A 417 0.92 -1.96 21.23
CA SER A 417 -0.34 -2.12 21.99
C SER A 417 -0.42 -3.33 22.93
N GLY A 418 0.51 -4.28 22.85
CA GLY A 418 0.54 -5.46 23.73
C GLY A 418 1.04 -5.21 25.15
N SER A 419 2.00 -4.30 25.35
CA SER A 419 2.68 -4.06 26.65
C SER A 419 2.87 -2.59 27.02
N LEU A 420 2.99 -1.70 26.04
CA LEU A 420 3.33 -0.28 26.24
C LEU A 420 2.29 0.68 25.67
N GLY A 421 1.46 0.23 24.71
CA GLY A 421 0.51 1.09 24.01
C GLY A 421 -0.69 1.49 24.87
N LYS A 422 -1.07 2.75 24.78
CA LYS A 422 -2.10 3.35 25.65
C LYS A 422 -3.33 3.74 24.83
N LYS A 423 -4.35 2.89 24.80
CA LYS A 423 -5.58 3.05 23.99
C LYS A 423 -6.26 4.43 24.12
N LYS A 424 -6.26 5.04 25.31
CA LYS A 424 -6.86 6.37 25.53
C LYS A 424 -6.04 7.47 24.86
N LEU A 425 -4.70 7.38 24.94
CA LEU A 425 -3.78 8.31 24.30
C LEU A 425 -3.93 8.26 22.78
N VAL A 426 -3.92 7.07 22.19
CA VAL A 426 -4.16 6.86 20.75
C VAL A 426 -5.51 7.44 20.32
N LYS A 427 -6.58 7.17 21.08
CA LYS A 427 -7.91 7.70 20.78
C LYS A 427 -7.95 9.24 20.82
N ALA A 428 -7.31 9.85 21.81
CA ALA A 428 -7.22 11.32 21.92
C ALA A 428 -6.37 11.92 20.78
N GLY A 429 -5.25 11.28 20.44
CA GLY A 429 -4.38 11.67 19.33
C GLY A 429 -5.10 11.63 17.99
N LYS A 430 -5.81 10.55 17.70
CA LYS A 430 -6.63 10.42 16.47
C LYS A 430 -7.73 11.48 16.38
N ALA A 431 -8.40 11.77 17.49
CA ALA A 431 -9.43 12.82 17.53
C ALA A 431 -8.85 14.21 17.25
N TYR A 432 -7.67 14.52 17.79
CA TYR A 432 -6.95 15.76 17.53
C TYR A 432 -6.48 15.85 16.08
N GLN A 433 -5.88 14.79 15.56
CA GLN A 433 -5.45 14.68 14.19
C GLN A 433 -6.59 14.90 13.19
N ALA A 434 -7.71 14.20 13.35
CA ALA A 434 -8.88 14.33 12.49
C ALA A 434 -9.45 15.77 12.50
N ALA A 435 -9.47 16.42 13.67
CA ALA A 435 -9.93 17.79 13.77
C ALA A 435 -9.03 18.77 13.01
N TRP A 436 -7.70 18.61 13.11
CA TRP A 436 -6.73 19.45 12.40
C TRP A 436 -6.69 19.17 10.90
N TYR A 437 -6.75 17.91 10.47
CA TYR A 437 -6.84 17.60 9.04
C TYR A 437 -8.05 18.27 8.39
N LYS A 438 -9.16 18.32 9.10
CA LYS A 438 -10.33 19.04 8.60
C LYS A 438 -10.07 20.53 8.43
N VAL A 439 -9.40 21.19 9.39
CA VAL A 439 -9.00 22.61 9.27
C VAL A 439 -8.04 22.80 8.10
N CYS A 440 -6.95 22.03 8.05
CA CYS A 440 -5.94 22.15 6.99
C CYS A 440 -6.53 21.93 5.60
N ARG A 441 -7.41 20.93 5.46
CA ARG A 441 -8.11 20.66 4.20
C ARG A 441 -8.99 21.82 3.77
N THR A 442 -9.79 22.35 4.70
CA THR A 442 -10.66 23.48 4.39
C THR A 442 -9.86 24.72 4.00
N CYS A 443 -8.76 25.03 4.69
CA CYS A 443 -7.88 26.15 4.31
C CYS A 443 -7.24 25.94 2.93
N ALA A 444 -6.74 24.76 2.64
CA ALA A 444 -6.16 24.44 1.34
C ALA A 444 -7.20 24.55 0.20
N GLN A 445 -8.44 24.14 0.44
CA GLN A 445 -9.54 24.30 -0.53
C GLN A 445 -9.86 25.77 -0.79
N ILE A 446 -9.91 26.60 0.26
CA ILE A 446 -10.13 28.04 0.14
C ILE A 446 -9.04 28.65 -0.75
N GLU A 447 -7.77 28.34 -0.46
CA GLU A 447 -6.63 28.83 -1.24
C GLU A 447 -6.69 28.37 -2.70
N ALA A 448 -7.03 27.08 -2.94
CA ALA A 448 -7.17 26.54 -4.29
C ALA A 448 -8.29 27.21 -5.08
N TYR A 449 -9.45 27.41 -4.45
CA TYR A 449 -10.57 28.11 -5.10
C TYR A 449 -10.23 29.56 -5.42
N GLN A 450 -9.57 30.27 -4.52
CA GLN A 450 -9.15 31.65 -4.73
C GLN A 450 -8.09 31.75 -5.86
N ALA A 451 -7.08 30.89 -5.83
CA ALA A 451 -6.02 30.88 -6.85
C ALA A 451 -6.59 30.52 -8.25
N ARG A 452 -7.56 29.60 -8.32
CA ARG A 452 -8.22 29.23 -9.56
C ARG A 452 -9.15 30.33 -10.06
N ALA A 453 -9.90 30.97 -9.17
CA ALA A 453 -10.77 32.10 -9.53
C ALA A 453 -9.99 33.26 -10.18
N GLN A 454 -8.78 33.54 -9.70
CA GLN A 454 -7.90 34.58 -10.30
C GLN A 454 -7.44 34.27 -11.71
N LYS A 455 -7.30 32.99 -12.06
CA LYS A 455 -6.84 32.52 -13.38
C LYS A 455 -7.98 32.21 -14.34
N GLU A 456 -9.21 32.14 -13.80
CA GLU A 456 -10.36 31.65 -14.56
C GLU A 456 -10.87 32.72 -15.54
N ARG A 457 -10.97 32.35 -16.82
CA ARG A 457 -11.47 33.22 -17.89
C ARG A 457 -12.99 33.23 -18.00
N VAL A 458 -13.64 32.19 -17.48
CA VAL A 458 -15.10 32.06 -17.47
C VAL A 458 -15.66 32.77 -16.22
N ARG A 459 -16.20 33.97 -16.37
CA ARG A 459 -16.71 34.81 -15.26
C ARG A 459 -17.65 34.07 -14.30
N ARG A 460 -18.54 33.21 -14.81
CA ARG A 460 -19.50 32.44 -13.97
C ARG A 460 -18.77 31.43 -13.07
N LEU A 461 -17.76 30.75 -13.60
CA LEU A 461 -16.97 29.81 -12.81
C LEU A 461 -16.09 30.56 -11.77
N GLY A 462 -15.47 31.67 -12.15
CA GLY A 462 -14.72 32.50 -11.22
C GLY A 462 -15.59 32.98 -10.05
N PHE A 463 -16.83 33.42 -10.32
CA PHE A 463 -17.81 33.79 -9.28
C PHE A 463 -18.16 32.59 -8.38
N ALA A 464 -18.45 31.43 -8.95
CA ALA A 464 -18.77 30.21 -8.20
C ALA A 464 -17.61 29.77 -7.28
N LEU A 465 -16.38 29.88 -7.75
CA LEU A 465 -15.17 29.58 -6.96
C LEU A 465 -14.99 30.58 -5.79
N CYS A 466 -15.20 31.88 -6.01
CA CYS A 466 -15.19 32.87 -4.94
C CYS A 466 -16.30 32.62 -3.91
N TYR A 467 -17.51 32.27 -4.36
CA TYR A 467 -18.60 31.88 -3.49
C TYR A 467 -18.26 30.67 -2.63
N ALA A 468 -17.72 29.60 -3.24
CA ALA A 468 -17.29 28.39 -2.53
C ALA A 468 -16.20 28.69 -1.49
N ALA A 469 -15.21 29.52 -1.83
CA ALA A 469 -14.18 29.96 -0.90
C ALA A 469 -14.76 30.69 0.31
N GLY A 470 -15.72 31.60 0.09
CA GLY A 470 -16.43 32.32 1.13
C GLY A 470 -17.25 31.39 2.05
N TRP A 471 -17.96 30.45 1.45
CA TRP A 471 -18.76 29.46 2.17
C TRP A 471 -17.88 28.58 3.09
N GLU A 472 -16.79 28.03 2.57
CA GLU A 472 -15.85 27.22 3.37
C GLU A 472 -15.20 28.07 4.48
N SER A 473 -14.86 29.34 4.21
CA SER A 473 -14.27 30.26 5.20
C SER A 473 -15.17 30.46 6.42
N ALA A 474 -16.47 30.54 6.23
CA ALA A 474 -17.44 30.68 7.33
C ALA A 474 -17.44 29.48 8.29
N GLY A 475 -17.00 28.30 7.83
CA GLY A 475 -16.90 27.07 8.62
C GLY A 475 -15.61 26.93 9.45
N VAL A 476 -14.55 27.65 9.09
CA VAL A 476 -13.18 27.46 9.65
C VAL A 476 -13.13 27.73 11.15
N GLU A 477 -13.71 28.79 11.63
CA GLU A 477 -13.71 29.14 13.07
C GLU A 477 -14.32 28.04 13.95
N LYS A 478 -15.42 27.43 13.49
CA LYS A 478 -16.07 26.31 14.20
C LYS A 478 -15.16 25.06 14.20
N GLN A 479 -14.42 24.82 13.12
CA GLN A 479 -13.48 23.70 13.03
C GLN A 479 -12.27 23.93 13.93
N LEU A 480 -11.71 25.14 14.00
CA LEU A 480 -10.63 25.52 14.91
C LEU A 480 -11.01 25.29 16.38
N LYS A 481 -12.19 25.73 16.81
CA LYS A 481 -12.71 25.48 18.17
C LYS A 481 -12.77 23.97 18.50
N LYS A 482 -13.12 23.12 17.52
CA LYS A 482 -13.12 21.65 17.69
C LYS A 482 -11.69 21.10 17.82
N ALA A 483 -10.76 21.58 17.01
CA ALA A 483 -9.37 21.18 17.07
C ALA A 483 -8.72 21.57 18.42
N GLU A 484 -8.96 22.77 18.91
CA GLU A 484 -8.52 23.23 20.24
C GLU A 484 -9.06 22.36 21.38
N LYS A 485 -10.35 22.01 21.33
CA LYS A 485 -10.96 21.10 22.33
C LYS A 485 -10.31 19.72 22.30
N ALA A 486 -10.07 19.18 21.14
CA ALA A 486 -9.39 17.89 20.98
C ALA A 486 -7.92 17.97 21.47
N GLY A 487 -7.21 19.07 21.22
CA GLY A 487 -5.87 19.33 21.72
C GLY A 487 -5.78 19.41 23.25
N LYS A 488 -6.78 20.01 23.91
CA LYS A 488 -6.87 19.99 25.37
C LYS A 488 -7.03 18.57 25.91
N ALA A 489 -7.84 17.73 25.27
CA ALA A 489 -8.01 16.33 25.65
C ALA A 489 -6.72 15.52 25.46
N LEU A 490 -6.04 15.70 24.35
CA LEU A 490 -4.75 15.03 24.08
C LEU A 490 -3.68 15.42 25.11
N ARG A 491 -3.50 16.71 25.40
CA ARG A 491 -2.57 17.19 26.44
C ARG A 491 -2.83 16.54 27.80
N LYS A 492 -4.09 16.43 28.20
CA LYS A 492 -4.48 15.76 29.46
C LYS A 492 -4.06 14.30 29.49
N GLU A 493 -4.20 13.58 28.40
CA GLU A 493 -3.76 12.18 28.33
C GLU A 493 -2.22 12.07 28.32
N ILE A 494 -1.52 12.96 27.64
CA ILE A 494 -0.04 12.99 27.67
C ILE A 494 0.48 13.23 29.10
N GLN A 495 -0.07 14.22 29.82
CA GLN A 495 0.33 14.49 31.20
C GLN A 495 0.13 13.29 32.13
N ARG A 496 -1.03 12.63 32.05
CA ARG A 496 -1.30 11.40 32.81
C ARG A 496 -0.28 10.29 32.57
N HIS A 497 0.34 10.27 31.41
CA HIS A 497 1.26 9.24 31.01
C HIS A 497 2.73 9.61 31.25
N ALA A 498 3.06 10.90 31.30
CA ALA A 498 4.37 11.37 31.71
C ALA A 498 4.63 11.13 33.21
N GLU A 499 3.60 11.26 34.05
CA GLU A 499 3.69 10.99 35.50
C GLU A 499 3.89 9.50 35.82
N ILE A 500 3.46 8.58 34.96
CA ILE A 500 3.59 7.13 35.16
C ILE A 500 4.96 6.59 34.69
N SER A 501 5.70 7.35 33.88
CA SER A 501 7.02 6.95 33.35
C SER A 501 8.18 7.37 34.24
N LEU A 502 7.93 8.09 35.34
CA LEU A 502 8.90 8.53 36.33
C LEU A 502 8.81 7.70 37.64
N GLY A 503 8.01 6.69 37.71
CA GLY A 503 7.91 5.68 38.75
C GLY A 503 8.14 4.29 38.11
#